data_5090a9754979bea410166f6a1dc1a2d1
#
_entry.id   5090a9754979bea410166f6a1dc1a2d1
#
_cell.length_a   1.000
_cell.length_b   1.000
_cell.length_c   1.000
_cell.angle_alpha   90.00
_cell.angle_beta   90.00
_cell.angle_gamma   90.00
#
_symmetry.space_group_name_H-M   'P 1'
#
loop_
_entity.id
_entity.type
_entity.pdbx_description
1 polymer ?
#
loop_
_entity_poly.entity_id
_entity_poly.type
_entity_poly.pdbx_seq_one_letter_code
_entity_poly.pdbx_strand_id
1 'polypeptide(L)'
;MRDIISPLIFGPPWLEKNRENFLKQDTVYEPMNKNSGIYNLLSHMGQADWNLPYEKLVCPVLVVTGPHDRIFYDKEVIEELSARIPKVQKVEISDAAHMLPAECGPEFSDVLLDFAKSLKP
;
A
#
# COMPACT_ATOMS: atom_id res chain seq x y z
N MET A 1 17.78 9.75 5.16
CA MET A 1 16.33 9.69 4.88
C MET A 1 15.84 8.27 4.57
N ARG A 2 16.45 7.51 3.65
CA ARG A 2 16.08 6.10 3.36
C ARG A 2 16.12 5.20 4.58
N ASP A 3 17.09 5.39 5.45
CA ASP A 3 17.26 4.62 6.68
C ASP A 3 16.08 4.78 7.66
N ILE A 4 15.45 5.95 7.63
CA ILE A 4 14.28 6.27 8.46
C ILE A 4 12.99 5.77 7.78
N ILE A 5 12.91 5.90 6.46
CA ILE A 5 11.68 5.58 5.70
C ILE A 5 11.55 4.07 5.46
N SER A 6 12.66 3.36 5.21
CA SER A 6 12.61 1.95 4.85
C SER A 6 11.82 1.08 5.84
N PRO A 7 11.94 1.21 7.17
CA PRO A 7 11.14 0.41 8.10
C PRO A 7 9.66 0.82 8.20
N LEU A 8 9.27 1.91 7.54
CA LEU A 8 7.86 2.31 7.43
C LEU A 8 7.19 1.67 6.23
N ILE A 9 7.93 1.46 5.14
CA ILE A 9 7.39 1.00 3.86
C ILE A 9 7.66 -0.47 3.53
N PHE A 10 8.68 -1.09 4.16
CA PHE A 10 9.03 -2.49 3.94
C PHE A 10 8.91 -3.31 5.22
N GLY A 11 8.41 -4.52 5.11
CA GLY A 11 8.30 -5.47 6.20
C GLY A 11 9.66 -6.05 6.63
N PRO A 12 9.74 -6.60 7.87
CA PRO A 12 10.98 -7.15 8.41
C PRO A 12 11.64 -8.21 7.52
N PRO A 13 10.92 -9.18 6.91
CA PRO A 13 11.54 -10.19 6.07
C PRO A 13 12.22 -9.63 4.82
N TRP A 14 11.66 -8.57 4.25
CA TRP A 14 12.25 -7.90 3.10
C TRP A 14 13.49 -7.09 3.50
N LEU A 15 13.40 -6.36 4.60
CA LEU A 15 14.50 -5.54 5.13
C LEU A 15 15.71 -6.39 5.48
N GLU A 16 15.52 -7.55 6.09
CA GLU A 16 16.59 -8.47 6.44
C GLU A 16 17.45 -8.84 5.23
N LYS A 17 16.82 -9.05 4.08
CA LYS A 17 17.48 -9.48 2.84
C LYS A 17 18.01 -8.33 1.98
N ASN A 18 17.34 -7.19 1.99
CA ASN A 18 17.52 -6.17 0.95
C ASN A 18 18.00 -4.82 1.47
N ARG A 19 17.97 -4.56 2.79
CA ARG A 19 18.22 -3.24 3.37
C ARG A 19 19.55 -2.64 2.94
N GLU A 20 20.64 -3.42 2.98
CA GLU A 20 21.97 -2.93 2.60
C GLU A 20 22.01 -2.45 1.14
N ASN A 21 21.45 -3.25 0.23
CA ASN A 21 21.42 -2.89 -1.20
C ASN A 21 20.52 -1.69 -1.45
N PHE A 22 19.38 -1.62 -0.77
CA PHE A 22 18.46 -0.49 -0.86
C PHE A 22 19.12 0.81 -0.39
N LEU A 23 19.89 0.76 0.70
CA LEU A 23 20.60 1.95 1.23
C LEU A 23 21.77 2.40 0.35
N LYS A 24 22.38 1.46 -0.40
CA LYS A 24 23.48 1.74 -1.33
C LYS A 24 23.04 2.30 -2.68
N GLN A 25 21.74 2.23 -3.02
CA GLN A 25 21.25 2.77 -4.29
C GLN A 25 21.46 4.28 -4.36
N ASP A 26 22.19 4.72 -5.38
CA ASP A 26 22.31 6.15 -5.69
C ASP A 26 20.97 6.70 -6.20
N THR A 27 20.41 7.63 -5.46
CA THR A 27 19.27 8.41 -5.92
C THR A 27 19.61 9.88 -5.76
N VAL A 28 19.40 10.60 -6.83
CA VAL A 28 19.39 12.06 -6.78
C VAL A 28 18.10 12.47 -6.04
N TYR A 29 18.24 12.92 -4.81
CA TYR A 29 17.13 13.51 -4.07
C TYR A 29 17.08 15.01 -4.38
N GLU A 30 16.03 15.44 -5.03
CA GLU A 30 15.69 16.86 -4.97
C GLU A 30 15.19 17.19 -3.56
N PRO A 31 15.72 18.24 -2.93
CA PRO A 31 15.23 18.65 -1.62
C PRO A 31 13.75 19.04 -1.72
N MET A 32 12.95 18.53 -0.81
CA MET A 32 11.53 18.86 -0.71
C MET A 32 11.40 20.34 -0.31
N ASN A 33 10.85 21.14 -1.19
CA ASN A 33 10.60 22.55 -0.97
C ASN A 33 9.16 22.91 -1.36
N LYS A 34 8.74 24.14 -1.08
CA LYS A 34 7.36 24.61 -1.35
C LYS A 34 6.95 24.55 -2.83
N ASN A 35 7.91 24.49 -3.74
CA ASN A 35 7.65 24.43 -5.18
C ASN A 35 7.72 22.98 -5.70
N SER A 36 8.07 21.99 -4.88
CA SER A 36 8.11 20.60 -5.30
C SER A 36 6.70 20.01 -5.41
N GLY A 37 6.48 19.20 -6.43
CA GLY A 37 5.21 18.48 -6.60
C GLY A 37 4.85 17.61 -5.39
N ILE A 38 5.86 16.99 -4.76
CA ILE A 38 5.69 16.17 -3.54
C ILE A 38 5.22 17.03 -2.37
N TYR A 39 5.80 18.22 -2.16
CA TYR A 39 5.36 19.11 -1.09
C TYR A 39 3.89 19.50 -1.26
N ASN A 40 3.50 19.88 -2.49
CA ASN A 40 2.12 20.24 -2.79
C ASN A 40 1.17 19.06 -2.59
N LEU A 41 1.53 17.86 -3.06
CA LEU A 41 0.75 16.64 -2.87
C LEU A 41 0.50 16.37 -1.37
N LEU A 42 1.54 16.31 -0.56
CA LEU A 42 1.44 16.03 0.87
C LEU A 42 0.64 17.11 1.62
N SER A 43 0.80 18.38 1.25
CA SER A 43 0.04 19.48 1.85
C SER A 43 -1.47 19.37 1.56
N HIS A 44 -1.86 18.88 0.37
CA HIS A 44 -3.26 18.72 0.00
C HIS A 44 -3.85 17.41 0.54
N MET A 45 -3.05 16.35 0.66
CA MET A 45 -3.52 15.07 1.24
C MET A 45 -4.08 15.23 2.65
N GLY A 46 -3.47 16.08 3.48
CA GLY A 46 -3.97 16.35 4.83
C GLY A 46 -5.28 17.15 4.89
N GLN A 47 -5.71 17.73 3.76
CA GLN A 47 -6.94 18.52 3.64
C GLN A 47 -8.05 17.78 2.88
N ALA A 48 -7.74 16.62 2.32
CA ALA A 48 -8.71 15.84 1.55
C ALA A 48 -9.79 15.23 2.46
N ASP A 49 -11.02 15.25 1.99
CA ASP A 49 -12.09 14.47 2.61
C ASP A 49 -11.96 13.02 2.16
N TRP A 50 -11.57 12.15 3.08
CA TRP A 50 -11.40 10.72 2.85
C TRP A 50 -12.69 9.92 3.10
N ASN A 51 -13.78 10.57 3.54
CA ASN A 51 -15.07 9.92 3.68
C ASN A 51 -15.77 9.77 2.32
N LEU A 52 -15.20 8.92 1.48
CA LEU A 52 -15.68 8.65 0.14
C LEU A 52 -16.93 7.75 0.17
N PRO A 53 -17.81 7.85 -0.82
CA PRO A 53 -19.02 7.01 -0.92
C PRO A 53 -18.68 5.59 -1.43
N TYR A 54 -17.98 4.79 -0.62
CA TYR A 54 -17.52 3.43 -0.96
C TYR A 54 -18.69 2.49 -1.33
N GLU A 55 -19.88 2.73 -0.79
CA GLU A 55 -21.12 2.01 -1.11
C GLU A 55 -21.58 2.17 -2.56
N LYS A 56 -21.06 3.16 -3.28
CA LYS A 56 -21.32 3.36 -4.73
C LYS A 56 -20.40 2.55 -5.64
N LEU A 57 -19.43 1.82 -5.08
CA LEU A 57 -18.57 0.93 -5.85
C LEU A 57 -19.34 -0.34 -6.22
N VAL A 58 -19.98 -0.32 -7.39
CA VAL A 58 -20.80 -1.45 -7.88
C VAL A 58 -19.99 -2.55 -8.57
N CYS A 59 -18.75 -2.27 -8.94
CA CYS A 59 -17.82 -3.27 -9.47
C CYS A 59 -17.28 -4.17 -8.36
N PRO A 60 -16.81 -5.39 -8.68
CA PRO A 60 -16.02 -6.18 -7.76
C PRO A 60 -14.73 -5.46 -7.36
N VAL A 61 -14.40 -5.50 -6.08
CA VAL A 61 -13.23 -4.84 -5.49
C VAL A 61 -12.39 -5.85 -4.74
N LEU A 62 -11.08 -5.82 -4.95
CA LEU A 62 -10.11 -6.56 -4.16
C LEU A 62 -9.32 -5.58 -3.29
N VAL A 63 -9.33 -5.81 -1.99
CA VAL A 63 -8.50 -5.10 -1.01
C VAL A 63 -7.36 -6.02 -0.59
N VAL A 64 -6.14 -5.63 -0.89
CA VAL A 64 -4.94 -6.39 -0.48
C VAL A 64 -4.14 -5.56 0.51
N THR A 65 -3.80 -6.17 1.64
CA THR A 65 -3.10 -5.50 2.74
C THR A 65 -1.90 -6.30 3.22
N GLY A 66 -0.94 -5.59 3.82
CA GLY A 66 0.17 -6.17 4.54
C GLY A 66 0.16 -5.70 5.99
N PRO A 67 0.14 -6.59 6.99
CA PRO A 67 -0.01 -6.21 8.40
C PRO A 67 1.22 -5.48 8.97
N HIS A 68 2.33 -5.47 8.24
CA HIS A 68 3.53 -4.71 8.59
C HIS A 68 3.58 -3.30 8.01
N ASP A 69 2.57 -2.89 7.22
CA ASP A 69 2.45 -1.53 6.71
C ASP A 69 2.22 -0.54 7.87
N ARG A 70 3.17 0.35 8.07
CA ARG A 70 3.13 1.37 9.13
C ARG A 70 2.66 2.73 8.64
N ILE A 71 2.25 2.82 7.37
CA ILE A 71 1.76 4.05 6.77
C ILE A 71 0.24 4.07 6.72
N PHE A 72 -0.37 2.98 6.22
CA PHE A 72 -1.81 2.94 5.94
C PHE A 72 -2.54 1.76 6.58
N TYR A 73 -1.85 0.83 7.24
CA TYR A 73 -2.51 -0.29 7.87
C TYR A 73 -3.11 0.10 9.23
N ASP A 74 -4.42 0.24 9.24
CA ASP A 74 -5.24 0.26 10.44
C ASP A 74 -6.36 -0.77 10.23
N LYS A 75 -6.32 -1.84 11.01
CA LYS A 75 -7.23 -2.98 10.82
C LYS A 75 -8.69 -2.58 10.99
N GLU A 76 -9.01 -1.74 11.96
CA GLU A 76 -10.38 -1.33 12.24
C GLU A 76 -10.91 -0.46 11.10
N VAL A 77 -10.11 0.49 10.63
CA VAL A 77 -10.44 1.35 9.48
C VAL A 77 -10.61 0.52 8.20
N ILE A 78 -9.71 -0.44 7.94
CA ILE A 78 -9.81 -1.31 6.75
C ILE A 78 -11.09 -2.15 6.80
N GLU A 79 -11.46 -2.70 7.96
CA GLU A 79 -12.68 -3.46 8.14
C GLU A 79 -13.93 -2.58 7.93
N GLU A 80 -13.95 -1.40 8.54
CA GLU A 80 -15.05 -0.45 8.38
C GLU A 80 -15.25 -0.03 6.92
N LEU A 81 -14.18 0.40 6.25
CA LEU A 81 -14.24 0.82 4.85
C LEU A 81 -14.64 -0.32 3.93
N SER A 82 -14.08 -1.52 4.15
CA SER A 82 -14.38 -2.70 3.36
C SER A 82 -15.84 -3.12 3.51
N ALA A 83 -16.41 -3.01 4.72
CA ALA A 83 -17.82 -3.34 4.98
C ALA A 83 -18.80 -2.44 4.19
N ARG A 84 -18.37 -1.24 3.78
CA ARG A 84 -19.16 -0.32 2.94
C ARG A 84 -19.15 -0.68 1.46
N ILE A 85 -18.26 -1.55 1.00
CA ILE A 85 -18.13 -1.94 -0.41
C ILE A 85 -19.00 -3.17 -0.69
N PRO A 86 -20.00 -3.08 -1.58
CA PRO A 86 -20.99 -4.15 -1.79
C PRO A 86 -20.41 -5.49 -2.27
N LYS A 87 -19.34 -5.44 -3.07
CA LYS A 87 -18.70 -6.62 -3.70
C LYS A 87 -17.20 -6.61 -3.42
N VAL A 88 -16.83 -6.83 -2.16
CA VAL A 88 -15.44 -6.81 -1.74
C VAL A 88 -14.89 -8.21 -1.46
N GLN A 89 -13.66 -8.45 -1.91
CA GLN A 89 -12.79 -9.53 -1.44
C GLN A 89 -11.63 -8.91 -0.69
N LYS A 90 -11.19 -9.54 0.40
CA LYS A 90 -10.06 -9.07 1.20
C LYS A 90 -9.00 -10.16 1.29
N VAL A 91 -7.75 -9.80 1.08
CA VAL A 91 -6.60 -10.68 1.23
C VAL A 91 -5.53 -9.93 2.03
N GLU A 92 -5.02 -10.58 3.05
CA GLU A 92 -3.88 -10.10 3.83
C GLU A 92 -2.67 -10.99 3.52
N ILE A 93 -1.55 -10.38 3.11
CA ILE A 93 -0.29 -11.07 2.88
C ILE A 93 0.57 -10.90 4.12
N SER A 94 0.74 -11.96 4.90
CA SER A 94 1.24 -11.94 6.28
C SER A 94 2.62 -11.32 6.48
N ASP A 95 3.51 -11.46 5.51
CA ASP A 95 4.91 -10.99 5.61
C ASP A 95 5.16 -9.64 4.93
N ALA A 96 4.11 -9.02 4.40
CA ALA A 96 4.20 -7.80 3.63
C ALA A 96 3.90 -6.53 4.44
N ALA A 97 4.42 -5.42 3.94
CA ALA A 97 4.12 -4.09 4.42
C ALA A 97 3.50 -3.23 3.30
N HIS A 98 3.97 -2.02 3.12
CA HIS A 98 3.39 -1.04 2.18
C HIS A 98 3.68 -1.36 0.70
N MET A 99 4.86 -1.91 0.41
CA MET A 99 5.33 -2.13 -0.96
C MET A 99 5.09 -3.57 -1.43
N LEU A 100 3.84 -4.04 -1.31
CA LEU A 100 3.41 -5.39 -1.67
C LEU A 100 4.05 -5.95 -2.96
N PRO A 101 4.03 -5.27 -4.11
CA PRO A 101 4.62 -5.79 -5.34
C PRO A 101 6.14 -6.00 -5.25
N ALA A 102 6.84 -5.20 -4.46
CA ALA A 102 8.29 -5.29 -4.30
C ALA A 102 8.69 -6.33 -3.23
N GLU A 103 7.84 -6.53 -2.23
CA GLU A 103 8.12 -7.40 -1.10
C GLU A 103 7.75 -8.86 -1.34
N CYS A 104 6.59 -9.07 -1.95
CA CYS A 104 5.99 -10.38 -2.16
C CYS A 104 5.39 -10.51 -3.58
N GLY A 105 6.12 -10.07 -4.60
CA GLY A 105 5.66 -9.99 -5.99
C GLY A 105 4.97 -11.27 -6.52
N PRO A 106 5.54 -12.46 -6.36
CA PRO A 106 4.89 -13.71 -6.80
C PRO A 106 3.54 -13.93 -6.13
N GLU A 107 3.47 -13.87 -4.78
CA GLU A 107 2.23 -14.06 -4.02
C GLU A 107 1.19 -12.99 -4.35
N PHE A 108 1.62 -11.72 -4.43
CA PHE A 108 0.76 -10.63 -4.84
C PHE A 108 0.19 -10.84 -6.25
N SER A 109 1.00 -11.33 -7.19
CA SER A 109 0.57 -11.65 -8.55
C SER A 109 -0.46 -12.79 -8.57
N ASP A 110 -0.27 -13.83 -7.77
CA ASP A 110 -1.22 -14.95 -7.66
C ASP A 110 -2.57 -14.47 -7.13
N VAL A 111 -2.57 -13.62 -6.10
CA VAL A 111 -3.78 -13.00 -5.55
C VAL A 111 -4.54 -12.20 -6.63
N LEU A 112 -3.84 -11.40 -7.43
CA LEU A 112 -4.45 -10.64 -8.53
C LEU A 112 -5.01 -11.56 -9.63
N LEU A 113 -4.28 -12.62 -9.99
CA LEU A 113 -4.72 -13.57 -11.01
C LEU A 113 -5.97 -14.35 -10.56
N ASP A 114 -6.02 -14.76 -9.31
CA ASP A 114 -7.18 -15.47 -8.77
C ASP A 114 -8.41 -14.58 -8.69
N PHE A 115 -8.24 -13.33 -8.28
CA PHE A 115 -9.31 -12.35 -8.35
C PHE A 115 -9.80 -12.16 -9.80
N ALA A 116 -8.88 -11.95 -10.75
CA ALA A 116 -9.24 -11.78 -12.16
C ALA A 116 -9.97 -13.00 -12.74
N LYS A 117 -9.59 -14.23 -12.36
CA LYS A 117 -10.29 -15.45 -12.75
C LYS A 117 -11.70 -15.53 -12.15
N SER A 118 -11.89 -15.06 -10.93
CA SER A 118 -13.20 -15.05 -10.25
C SER A 118 -14.22 -14.12 -10.92
N LEU A 119 -13.75 -13.17 -11.74
CA LEU A 119 -14.59 -12.21 -12.46
C LEU A 119 -15.09 -12.71 -13.83
N LYS A 120 -14.55 -13.83 -14.31
CA LYS A 120 -15.00 -14.40 -15.59
C LYS A 120 -16.38 -15.02 -15.42
N PRO A 121 -17.31 -14.77 -16.35
CA PRO A 121 -18.62 -15.38 -16.36
C PRO A 121 -18.54 -16.89 -16.58
#